data_048fcabb855181899282218c1a044fef
#
_entry.id   048fcabb855181899282218c1a044fef
#
_cell.length_a   1.000
_cell.length_b   1.000
_cell.length_c   1.000
_cell.angle_alpha   90.00
_cell.angle_beta   90.00
_cell.angle_gamma   90.00
#
_symmetry.space_group_name_H-M   'P 1'
#
loop_
_entity.id
_entity.type
_entity.pdbx_description
1 polymer ?
#
loop_
_entity_poly.entity_id
_entity_poly.type
_entity_poly.pdbx_seq_one_letter_code
_entity_poly.pdbx_strand_id
1 'polypeptide(L)'
;ARQECSDPVVLIEQRLDYSAYVPEGFGTGDLLIVADKVLTVIDLKYGKGVAVEAEWNPQMMLYGLGALELFDALYDIEIVRMTIYQPRLESVSTWEISVKDLMEWVEMELKPKAVLAIKGEGEYHSGDWCRFCRAKNTCRARAEEYLRLAQMEFKQPPLLTDEEIAEVLKVADELAKWSADVYAYAQDEAVTKGKKWDGFKLVEGRSNRRYTDEEEVAQAAQKAGYTD
;
A
#
# COMPACT_ATOMS: atom_id res chain seq x y z
N ALA A 1 -22.67 -1.76 -19.94
CA ALA A 1 -23.38 -3.01 -19.62
C ALA A 1 -24.79 -3.03 -20.16
N ARG A 2 -25.72 -2.16 -19.69
CA ARG A 2 -27.13 -2.17 -20.16
C ARG A 2 -27.33 -1.88 -21.66
N GLN A 3 -26.33 -1.34 -22.35
CA GLN A 3 -26.35 -1.14 -23.80
C GLN A 3 -25.81 -2.34 -24.57
N GLU A 4 -25.01 -3.19 -23.90
CA GLU A 4 -24.32 -4.32 -24.50
C GLU A 4 -24.98 -5.67 -24.14
N CYS A 5 -25.74 -5.72 -23.05
CA CYS A 5 -26.42 -6.91 -22.55
C CYS A 5 -27.85 -6.56 -22.13
N SER A 6 -28.78 -7.48 -22.40
CA SER A 6 -30.23 -7.28 -22.16
C SER A 6 -30.62 -7.35 -20.68
N ASP A 7 -29.86 -8.05 -19.83
CA ASP A 7 -30.17 -8.25 -18.41
C ASP A 7 -28.89 -8.47 -17.56
N PRO A 8 -28.03 -7.45 -17.38
CA PRO A 8 -26.86 -7.59 -16.53
C PRO A 8 -27.25 -7.60 -15.05
N VAL A 9 -26.64 -8.52 -14.28
CA VAL A 9 -26.64 -8.46 -12.82
C VAL A 9 -25.60 -7.46 -12.37
N VAL A 10 -26.00 -6.52 -11.51
CA VAL A 10 -25.14 -5.46 -10.99
C VAL A 10 -25.21 -5.49 -9.47
N LEU A 11 -24.09 -5.67 -8.80
CA LEU A 11 -23.94 -5.62 -7.34
C LEU A 11 -22.95 -4.52 -6.96
N ILE A 12 -23.29 -3.77 -5.92
CA ILE A 12 -22.48 -2.65 -5.39
C ILE A 12 -22.10 -2.99 -3.94
N GLU A 13 -20.85 -2.67 -3.55
CA GLU A 13 -20.33 -2.91 -2.19
C GLU A 13 -20.54 -4.36 -1.74
N GLN A 14 -20.21 -5.31 -2.62
CA GLN A 14 -20.44 -6.71 -2.38
C GLN A 14 -19.31 -7.34 -1.57
N ARG A 15 -19.64 -8.00 -0.45
CA ARG A 15 -18.68 -8.84 0.25
C ARG A 15 -18.33 -10.06 -0.61
N LEU A 16 -17.03 -10.26 -0.79
CA LEU A 16 -16.43 -11.33 -1.56
C LEU A 16 -15.66 -12.26 -0.62
N ASP A 17 -16.04 -13.52 -0.58
CA ASP A 17 -15.36 -14.56 0.16
C ASP A 17 -14.49 -15.37 -0.81
N TYR A 18 -13.19 -15.37 -0.61
CA TYR A 18 -12.23 -16.19 -1.34
C TYR A 18 -11.41 -17.08 -0.39
N SER A 19 -11.99 -17.44 0.76
CA SER A 19 -11.37 -18.31 1.76
C SER A 19 -11.09 -19.72 1.28
N ALA A 20 -11.75 -20.16 0.21
CA ALA A 20 -11.44 -21.40 -0.48
C ALA A 20 -10.01 -21.43 -1.06
N TYR A 21 -9.44 -20.27 -1.36
CA TYR A 21 -8.11 -20.10 -1.98
C TYR A 21 -7.08 -19.54 -1.00
N VAL A 22 -7.51 -18.62 -0.14
CA VAL A 22 -6.67 -17.94 0.86
C VAL A 22 -7.32 -18.09 2.22
N PRO A 23 -6.73 -18.79 3.18
CA PRO A 23 -7.32 -18.98 4.51
C PRO A 23 -7.77 -17.64 5.12
N GLU A 24 -9.03 -17.57 5.59
CA GLU A 24 -9.66 -16.38 6.15
C GLU A 24 -9.77 -15.19 5.16
N GLY A 25 -9.56 -15.44 3.86
CA GLY A 25 -9.54 -14.41 2.83
C GLY A 25 -10.92 -13.89 2.49
N PHE A 26 -11.11 -12.57 2.59
CA PHE A 26 -12.32 -11.88 2.13
C PHE A 26 -11.98 -10.44 1.73
N GLY A 27 -12.90 -9.81 1.02
CA GLY A 27 -12.84 -8.40 0.67
C GLY A 27 -14.21 -7.84 0.37
N THR A 28 -14.26 -6.57 -0.04
CA THR A 28 -15.47 -5.93 -0.54
C THR A 28 -15.16 -5.37 -1.92
N GLY A 29 -15.91 -5.83 -2.92
CA GLY A 29 -15.82 -5.31 -4.29
C GLY A 29 -16.76 -4.13 -4.45
N ASP A 30 -16.26 -3.01 -4.96
CA ASP A 30 -17.04 -1.77 -5.09
C ASP A 30 -18.20 -1.96 -6.09
N LEU A 31 -17.92 -2.60 -7.23
CA LEU A 31 -18.92 -2.86 -8.27
C LEU A 31 -18.62 -4.16 -9.02
N LEU A 32 -19.63 -5.02 -9.09
CA LEU A 32 -19.60 -6.25 -9.88
C LEU A 32 -20.68 -6.20 -10.95
N ILE A 33 -20.35 -6.67 -12.15
CA ILE A 33 -21.30 -6.79 -13.24
C ILE A 33 -21.11 -8.18 -13.87
N VAL A 34 -22.18 -8.96 -13.92
CA VAL A 34 -22.22 -10.20 -14.68
C VAL A 34 -23.11 -10.03 -15.89
N ALA A 35 -22.57 -10.24 -17.06
CA ALA A 35 -23.28 -10.13 -18.32
C ALA A 35 -22.70 -11.14 -19.33
N ASP A 36 -23.57 -11.91 -19.94
CA ASP A 36 -23.19 -13.00 -20.83
C ASP A 36 -22.20 -13.97 -20.15
N LYS A 37 -20.99 -14.12 -20.66
CA LYS A 37 -19.95 -14.98 -20.10
C LYS A 37 -18.84 -14.20 -19.41
N VAL A 38 -19.08 -12.93 -19.11
CA VAL A 38 -18.08 -12.02 -18.56
C VAL A 38 -18.49 -11.55 -17.16
N LEU A 39 -17.62 -11.79 -16.20
CA LEU A 39 -17.67 -11.18 -14.88
C LEU A 39 -16.77 -9.95 -14.89
N THR A 40 -17.34 -8.77 -14.66
CA THR A 40 -16.58 -7.53 -14.53
C THR A 40 -16.50 -7.10 -13.07
N VAL A 41 -15.29 -6.88 -12.58
CA VAL A 41 -14.97 -6.33 -11.26
C VAL A 41 -14.41 -4.93 -11.46
N ILE A 42 -15.03 -3.94 -10.84
CA ILE A 42 -14.58 -2.54 -10.91
C ILE A 42 -14.25 -2.06 -9.51
N ASP A 43 -13.09 -1.45 -9.34
CA ASP A 43 -12.60 -0.89 -8.09
C ASP A 43 -12.31 0.61 -8.25
N LEU A 44 -12.84 1.42 -7.34
CA LEU A 44 -12.69 2.88 -7.35
C LEU A 44 -11.55 3.30 -6.42
N LYS A 45 -10.49 3.81 -6.98
CA LYS A 45 -9.34 4.36 -6.24
C LYS A 45 -9.37 5.90 -6.25
N TYR A 46 -9.91 6.51 -5.22
CA TYR A 46 -10.07 7.98 -5.15
C TYR A 46 -8.82 8.74 -4.69
N GLY A 47 -7.70 8.05 -4.40
CA GLY A 47 -6.43 8.66 -4.00
C GLY A 47 -5.73 9.40 -5.16
N LYS A 48 -4.87 10.38 -4.83
CA LYS A 48 -3.97 11.06 -5.79
C LYS A 48 -2.54 10.49 -5.83
N GLY A 49 -2.28 9.41 -5.09
CA GLY A 49 -0.91 8.98 -4.81
C GLY A 49 -0.20 8.36 -6.01
N VAL A 50 -0.59 7.15 -6.37
CA VAL A 50 0.09 6.34 -7.38
C VAL A 50 -0.93 5.79 -8.35
N ALA A 51 -0.61 5.82 -9.64
CA ALA A 51 -1.37 5.08 -10.64
C ALA A 51 -1.29 3.59 -10.34
N VAL A 52 -2.45 2.91 -10.41
CA VAL A 52 -2.57 1.47 -10.15
C VAL A 52 -3.13 0.82 -11.40
N GLU A 53 -2.42 -0.20 -11.89
CA GLU A 53 -2.85 -0.96 -13.07
C GLU A 53 -3.71 -2.16 -12.65
N ALA A 54 -4.64 -2.52 -13.52
CA ALA A 54 -5.48 -3.70 -13.34
C ALA A 54 -4.74 -4.99 -13.73
N GLU A 55 -3.79 -4.90 -14.67
CA GLU A 55 -3.03 -6.04 -15.16
C GLU A 55 -2.22 -6.69 -14.03
N TRP A 56 -2.40 -8.00 -13.86
CA TRP A 56 -1.77 -8.79 -12.80
C TRP A 56 -1.92 -8.20 -11.39
N ASN A 57 -2.98 -7.43 -11.15
CA ASN A 57 -3.23 -6.86 -9.85
C ASN A 57 -3.80 -7.91 -8.88
N PRO A 58 -3.07 -8.29 -7.81
CA PRO A 58 -3.50 -9.36 -6.91
C PRO A 58 -4.83 -9.06 -6.20
N GLN A 59 -5.11 -7.80 -5.85
CA GLN A 59 -6.37 -7.40 -5.22
C GLN A 59 -7.54 -7.66 -6.18
N MET A 60 -7.40 -7.25 -7.43
CA MET A 60 -8.43 -7.42 -8.44
C MET A 60 -8.66 -8.90 -8.77
N MET A 61 -7.58 -9.69 -8.85
CA MET A 61 -7.65 -11.14 -9.06
C MET A 61 -8.35 -11.85 -7.90
N LEU A 62 -8.06 -11.49 -6.65
CA LEU A 62 -8.75 -12.01 -5.46
C LEU A 62 -10.23 -11.64 -5.45
N TYR A 63 -10.57 -10.42 -5.84
CA TYR A 63 -11.97 -10.01 -5.97
C TYR A 63 -12.67 -10.77 -7.09
N GLY A 64 -11.99 -11.02 -8.21
CA GLY A 64 -12.47 -11.88 -9.28
C GLY A 64 -12.79 -13.29 -8.81
N LEU A 65 -11.90 -13.90 -8.00
CA LEU A 65 -12.13 -15.23 -7.41
C LEU A 65 -13.35 -15.25 -6.48
N GLY A 66 -13.43 -14.31 -5.55
CA GLY A 66 -14.57 -14.24 -4.63
C GLY A 66 -15.90 -13.93 -5.33
N ALA A 67 -15.86 -13.23 -6.46
CA ALA A 67 -17.03 -13.00 -7.27
C ALA A 67 -17.41 -14.25 -8.10
N LEU A 68 -16.45 -15.02 -8.59
CA LEU A 68 -16.72 -16.31 -9.24
C LEU A 68 -17.44 -17.27 -8.29
N GLU A 69 -17.03 -17.37 -7.03
CA GLU A 69 -17.70 -18.20 -6.02
C GLU A 69 -19.20 -17.84 -5.84
N LEU A 70 -19.55 -16.55 -6.01
CA LEU A 70 -20.95 -16.11 -5.92
C LEU A 70 -21.78 -16.52 -7.13
N PHE A 71 -21.17 -16.62 -8.31
CA PHE A 71 -21.90 -16.74 -9.57
C PHE A 71 -21.69 -18.05 -10.32
N ASP A 72 -20.67 -18.85 -9.98
CA ASP A 72 -20.28 -20.06 -10.71
C ASP A 72 -21.43 -21.08 -10.89
N ALA A 73 -22.29 -21.21 -9.86
CA ALA A 73 -23.45 -22.09 -9.93
C ALA A 73 -24.60 -21.57 -10.82
N LEU A 74 -24.56 -20.28 -11.22
CA LEU A 74 -25.66 -19.60 -11.92
C LEU A 74 -25.30 -19.15 -13.33
N TYR A 75 -24.03 -18.93 -13.61
CA TYR A 75 -23.54 -18.36 -14.86
C TYR A 75 -22.32 -19.14 -15.37
N ASP A 76 -22.27 -19.37 -16.67
CA ASP A 76 -21.12 -19.95 -17.38
C ASP A 76 -20.09 -18.86 -17.69
N ILE A 77 -19.35 -18.40 -16.66
CA ILE A 77 -18.38 -17.32 -16.79
C ILE A 77 -17.09 -17.87 -17.39
N GLU A 78 -16.64 -17.29 -18.50
CA GLU A 78 -15.40 -17.66 -19.18
C GLU A 78 -14.27 -16.63 -18.95
N ILE A 79 -14.63 -15.35 -18.76
CA ILE A 79 -13.72 -14.22 -18.67
C ILE A 79 -13.97 -13.43 -17.39
N VAL A 80 -12.92 -13.08 -16.69
CA VAL A 80 -12.93 -12.07 -15.62
C VAL A 80 -12.28 -10.81 -16.14
N ARG A 81 -13.07 -9.74 -16.23
CA ARG A 81 -12.62 -8.39 -16.59
C ARG A 81 -12.44 -7.56 -15.32
N MET A 82 -11.28 -7.00 -15.13
CA MET A 82 -10.93 -6.18 -13.97
C MET A 82 -10.67 -4.74 -14.41
N THR A 83 -11.31 -3.78 -13.75
CA THR A 83 -11.15 -2.35 -14.07
C THR A 83 -10.85 -1.58 -12.79
N ILE A 84 -9.77 -0.81 -12.79
CA ILE A 84 -9.45 0.17 -11.75
C ILE A 84 -9.75 1.56 -12.30
N TYR A 85 -10.61 2.28 -11.61
CA TYR A 85 -10.99 3.65 -11.96
C TYR A 85 -10.40 4.64 -10.97
N GLN A 86 -9.52 5.52 -11.43
CA GLN A 86 -8.85 6.56 -10.63
C GLN A 86 -9.23 7.96 -11.15
N PRO A 87 -10.39 8.50 -10.76
CA PRO A 87 -10.90 9.76 -11.34
C PRO A 87 -10.00 10.95 -11.09
N ARG A 88 -9.28 10.99 -9.95
CA ARG A 88 -8.38 12.10 -9.62
C ARG A 88 -7.04 12.06 -10.37
N LEU A 89 -6.75 10.97 -11.04
CA LEU A 89 -5.59 10.79 -11.94
C LEU A 89 -6.04 10.70 -13.40
N GLU A 90 -7.34 10.86 -13.69
CA GLU A 90 -7.93 10.70 -15.01
C GLU A 90 -7.55 9.35 -15.67
N SER A 91 -7.39 8.30 -14.84
CA SER A 91 -6.90 6.98 -15.26
C SER A 91 -8.00 5.93 -15.14
N VAL A 92 -8.10 5.12 -16.18
CA VAL A 92 -8.89 3.88 -16.22
C VAL A 92 -8.00 2.78 -16.75
N SER A 93 -7.71 1.80 -15.92
CA SER A 93 -6.94 0.61 -16.31
C SER A 93 -7.87 -0.59 -16.35
N THR A 94 -7.90 -1.32 -17.46
CA THR A 94 -8.73 -2.51 -17.63
C THR A 94 -7.88 -3.67 -18.14
N TRP A 95 -8.10 -4.84 -17.56
CA TRP A 95 -7.44 -6.07 -17.96
C TRP A 95 -8.42 -7.25 -17.88
N GLU A 96 -8.22 -8.25 -18.75
CA GLU A 96 -9.02 -9.45 -18.82
C GLU A 96 -8.15 -10.71 -18.68
N ILE A 97 -8.70 -11.70 -17.97
CA ILE A 97 -8.07 -13.01 -17.83
C ILE A 97 -9.16 -14.08 -18.00
N SER A 98 -8.80 -15.19 -18.63
CA SER A 98 -9.71 -16.33 -18.64
C SER A 98 -9.86 -16.93 -17.24
N VAL A 99 -11.03 -17.49 -16.93
CA VAL A 99 -11.23 -18.23 -15.66
C VAL A 99 -10.19 -19.35 -15.52
N LYS A 100 -9.87 -20.02 -16.62
CA LYS A 100 -8.85 -21.08 -16.64
C LYS A 100 -7.47 -20.56 -16.20
N ASP A 101 -7.00 -19.45 -16.77
CA ASP A 101 -5.68 -18.91 -16.45
C ASP A 101 -5.65 -18.32 -15.04
N LEU A 102 -6.78 -17.74 -14.59
CA LEU A 102 -6.94 -17.28 -13.21
C LEU A 102 -6.83 -18.45 -12.21
N MET A 103 -7.46 -19.59 -12.52
CA MET A 103 -7.36 -20.79 -11.68
C MET A 103 -5.97 -21.42 -11.72
N GLU A 104 -5.25 -21.34 -12.84
CA GLU A 104 -3.86 -21.77 -12.92
C GLU A 104 -2.96 -20.91 -12.00
N TRP A 105 -3.14 -19.59 -12.03
CA TRP A 105 -2.46 -18.70 -11.09
C TRP A 105 -2.79 -19.05 -9.62
N VAL A 106 -4.03 -19.39 -9.30
CA VAL A 106 -4.44 -19.84 -7.96
C VAL A 106 -3.61 -21.03 -7.49
N GLU A 107 -3.50 -22.06 -8.33
CA GLU A 107 -2.81 -23.29 -7.96
C GLU A 107 -1.29 -23.11 -7.92
N MET A 108 -0.72 -22.39 -8.88
CA MET A 108 0.73 -22.27 -9.02
C MET A 108 1.35 -21.21 -8.09
N GLU A 109 0.61 -20.15 -7.79
CA GLU A 109 1.17 -19.03 -7.04
C GLU A 109 0.40 -18.67 -5.77
N LEU A 110 -0.92 -18.48 -5.86
CA LEU A 110 -1.71 -17.93 -4.76
C LEU A 110 -1.72 -18.86 -3.55
N LYS A 111 -2.18 -20.09 -3.72
CA LYS A 111 -2.30 -21.07 -2.64
C LYS A 111 -0.98 -21.37 -1.92
N PRO A 112 0.14 -21.62 -2.64
CA PRO A 112 1.43 -21.83 -1.98
C PRO A 112 1.87 -20.63 -1.15
N LYS A 113 1.72 -19.41 -1.67
CA LYS A 113 2.09 -18.17 -0.96
C LYS A 113 1.17 -17.92 0.24
N ALA A 114 -0.13 -18.17 0.11
CA ALA A 114 -1.09 -18.02 1.20
C ALA A 114 -0.81 -18.98 2.36
N VAL A 115 -0.44 -20.23 2.07
CA VAL A 115 -0.06 -21.22 3.10
C VAL A 115 1.21 -20.79 3.85
N LEU A 116 2.22 -20.28 3.16
CA LEU A 116 3.43 -19.75 3.81
C LEU A 116 3.10 -18.52 4.67
N ALA A 117 2.28 -17.62 4.15
CA ALA A 117 1.90 -16.40 4.86
C ALA A 117 1.16 -16.69 6.17
N ILE A 118 0.19 -17.62 6.17
CA ILE A 118 -0.59 -17.93 7.38
C ILE A 118 0.25 -18.64 8.44
N LYS A 119 1.28 -19.39 8.02
CA LYS A 119 2.25 -20.03 8.93
C LYS A 119 3.30 -19.06 9.46
N GLY A 120 3.37 -17.83 8.90
CA GLY A 120 4.46 -16.90 9.17
C GLY A 120 5.81 -17.34 8.61
N GLU A 121 5.78 -18.20 7.59
CA GLU A 121 6.94 -18.73 6.88
C GLU A 121 7.15 -17.98 5.57
N GLY A 122 8.29 -18.22 4.93
CA GLY A 122 8.67 -17.61 3.65
C GLY A 122 9.77 -16.57 3.80
N GLU A 123 10.20 -16.03 2.68
CA GLU A 123 11.26 -15.02 2.62
C GLU A 123 10.68 -13.61 2.68
N TYR A 124 11.36 -12.74 3.41
CA TYR A 124 11.00 -11.32 3.51
C TYR A 124 11.90 -10.51 2.58
N HIS A 125 11.30 -9.74 1.70
CA HIS A 125 12.00 -8.84 0.79
C HIS A 125 11.54 -7.40 1.02
N SER A 126 12.48 -6.46 0.98
CA SER A 126 12.16 -5.03 0.99
C SER A 126 11.71 -4.58 -0.41
N GLY A 127 10.84 -3.57 -0.46
CA GLY A 127 10.32 -3.00 -1.69
C GLY A 127 9.32 -1.89 -1.43
N ASP A 128 8.69 -1.36 -2.48
CA ASP A 128 7.72 -0.25 -2.40
C ASP A 128 6.53 -0.52 -1.47
N TRP A 129 6.15 -1.79 -1.31
CA TRP A 129 5.11 -2.23 -0.38
C TRP A 129 5.45 -2.00 1.09
N CYS A 130 6.74 -1.86 1.44
CA CYS A 130 7.17 -1.62 2.81
C CYS A 130 6.58 -0.34 3.40
N ARG A 131 6.24 0.66 2.59
CA ARG A 131 5.62 1.91 3.05
C ARG A 131 4.28 1.67 3.78
N PHE A 132 3.56 0.62 3.41
CA PHE A 132 2.28 0.23 4.01
C PHE A 132 2.39 -0.88 5.05
N CYS A 133 3.57 -1.48 5.22
CA CYS A 133 3.78 -2.62 6.11
C CYS A 133 3.75 -2.18 7.57
N ARG A 134 2.97 -2.85 8.40
CA ARG A 134 2.90 -2.60 9.85
C ARG A 134 4.21 -2.90 10.58
N ALA A 135 4.97 -3.88 10.08
CA ALA A 135 6.26 -4.28 10.65
C ALA A 135 7.46 -3.50 10.10
N LYS A 136 7.25 -2.49 9.25
CA LYS A 136 8.31 -1.78 8.52
C LYS A 136 9.43 -1.23 9.41
N ASN A 137 9.10 -0.86 10.66
CA ASN A 137 10.04 -0.22 11.58
C ASN A 137 10.97 -1.21 12.27
N THR A 138 10.57 -2.48 12.34
CA THR A 138 11.31 -3.57 13.01
C THR A 138 11.69 -4.70 12.05
N CYS A 139 11.42 -4.55 10.76
CA CYS A 139 11.69 -5.57 9.76
C CYS A 139 13.19 -5.68 9.49
N ARG A 140 13.75 -6.87 9.76
CA ARG A 140 15.16 -7.18 9.54
C ARG A 140 15.54 -7.09 8.06
N ALA A 141 14.76 -7.68 7.16
CA ALA A 141 15.04 -7.65 5.73
C ALA A 141 15.13 -6.21 5.18
N ARG A 142 14.24 -5.31 5.65
CA ARG A 142 14.30 -3.88 5.30
C ARG A 142 15.55 -3.22 5.87
N ALA A 143 15.90 -3.52 7.12
CA ALA A 143 17.10 -2.97 7.75
C ALA A 143 18.39 -3.45 7.05
N GLU A 144 18.49 -4.73 6.71
CA GLU A 144 19.65 -5.31 6.03
C GLU A 144 19.85 -4.70 4.64
N GLU A 145 18.78 -4.47 3.89
CA GLU A 145 18.86 -3.82 2.57
C GLU A 145 19.45 -2.40 2.68
N TYR A 146 18.96 -1.58 3.62
CA TYR A 146 19.46 -0.20 3.77
C TYR A 146 20.84 -0.14 4.44
N LEU A 147 21.14 -1.02 5.39
CA LEU A 147 22.46 -1.07 6.01
C LEU A 147 23.53 -1.60 5.05
N ARG A 148 23.17 -2.49 4.11
CA ARG A 148 24.07 -2.93 3.04
C ARG A 148 24.59 -1.75 2.22
N LEU A 149 23.75 -0.76 1.95
CA LEU A 149 24.15 0.46 1.26
C LEU A 149 25.08 1.34 2.11
N ALA A 150 24.84 1.43 3.43
CA ALA A 150 25.73 2.12 4.36
C ALA A 150 27.10 1.39 4.54
N GLN A 151 27.18 0.12 4.19
CA GLN A 151 28.40 -0.69 4.22
C GLN A 151 29.16 -0.67 2.90
N MET A 152 28.74 0.12 1.90
CA MET A 152 29.54 0.32 0.70
C MET A 152 30.92 0.83 1.13
N GLU A 153 31.94 -0.01 0.95
CA GLU A 153 33.34 0.39 1.13
C GLU A 153 33.67 1.40 0.03
N PHE A 154 33.63 2.68 0.36
CA PHE A 154 34.13 3.72 -0.51
C PHE A 154 35.64 3.53 -0.69
N LYS A 155 36.03 3.11 -1.89
CA LYS A 155 37.41 2.89 -2.26
C LYS A 155 38.16 4.21 -2.35
N GLN A 156 39.49 4.16 -2.22
CA GLN A 156 40.34 5.30 -2.55
C GLN A 156 40.18 5.69 -4.05
N PRO A 157 40.10 6.97 -4.40
CA PRO A 157 40.43 8.17 -3.63
C PRO A 157 39.37 8.53 -2.57
N PRO A 158 39.68 9.43 -1.62
CA PRO A 158 38.80 9.76 -0.49
C PRO A 158 37.55 10.55 -0.85
N LEU A 159 37.36 10.89 -2.11
CA LEU A 159 36.17 11.55 -2.65
C LEU A 159 35.41 10.57 -3.54
N LEU A 160 34.07 10.59 -3.44
CA LEU A 160 33.21 9.81 -4.32
C LEU A 160 33.34 10.27 -5.75
N THR A 161 33.30 9.34 -6.70
CA THR A 161 33.13 9.64 -8.11
C THR A 161 31.68 10.01 -8.42
N ASP A 162 31.42 10.60 -9.59
CA ASP A 162 30.06 10.92 -10.04
C ASP A 162 29.19 9.67 -10.18
N GLU A 163 29.76 8.55 -10.58
CA GLU A 163 29.08 7.25 -10.68
C GLU A 163 28.69 6.72 -9.30
N GLU A 164 29.58 6.80 -8.32
CA GLU A 164 29.29 6.41 -6.92
C GLU A 164 28.21 7.31 -6.31
N ILE A 165 28.25 8.62 -6.58
CA ILE A 165 27.20 9.57 -6.18
C ILE A 165 25.86 9.17 -6.81
N ALA A 166 25.84 8.83 -8.09
CA ALA A 166 24.61 8.41 -8.77
C ALA A 166 24.01 7.13 -8.16
N GLU A 167 24.84 6.16 -7.75
CA GLU A 167 24.36 4.97 -7.04
C GLU A 167 23.78 5.29 -5.66
N VAL A 168 24.42 6.18 -4.89
CA VAL A 168 23.91 6.65 -3.60
C VAL A 168 22.56 7.37 -3.78
N LEU A 169 22.42 8.23 -4.77
CA LEU A 169 21.21 9.00 -5.03
C LEU A 169 19.99 8.10 -5.32
N LYS A 170 20.16 6.96 -5.96
CA LYS A 170 19.05 6.00 -6.23
C LYS A 170 18.34 5.54 -4.97
N VAL A 171 19.02 5.55 -3.83
CA VAL A 171 18.56 4.94 -2.58
C VAL A 171 18.51 5.91 -1.40
N ALA A 172 19.07 7.11 -1.55
CA ALA A 172 19.22 8.08 -0.48
C ALA A 172 17.86 8.46 0.15
N ASP A 173 16.85 8.68 -0.66
CA ASP A 173 15.50 9.03 -0.20
C ASP A 173 14.86 7.93 0.64
N GLU A 174 15.00 6.68 0.22
CA GLU A 174 14.43 5.53 0.95
C GLU A 174 15.21 5.27 2.24
N LEU A 175 16.51 5.45 2.24
CA LEU A 175 17.35 5.37 3.44
C LEU A 175 16.95 6.44 4.47
N ALA A 176 16.71 7.68 4.01
CA ALA A 176 16.26 8.76 4.87
C ALA A 176 14.86 8.47 5.46
N LYS A 177 13.93 7.99 4.67
CA LYS A 177 12.59 7.58 5.12
C LYS A 177 12.67 6.44 6.13
N TRP A 178 13.48 5.41 5.86
CA TRP A 178 13.69 4.32 6.81
C TRP A 178 14.25 4.80 8.14
N SER A 179 15.25 5.66 8.10
CA SER A 179 15.84 6.26 9.31
C SER A 179 14.78 7.02 10.13
N ALA A 180 13.95 7.84 9.47
CA ALA A 180 12.85 8.55 10.12
C ALA A 180 11.81 7.60 10.74
N ASP A 181 11.44 6.53 10.04
CA ASP A 181 10.52 5.49 10.54
C ASP A 181 11.06 4.83 11.82
N VAL A 182 12.37 4.51 11.88
CA VAL A 182 13.01 3.92 13.06
C VAL A 182 13.01 4.89 14.23
N TYR A 183 13.33 6.16 14.00
CA TYR A 183 13.28 7.19 15.04
C TYR A 183 11.87 7.40 15.59
N ALA A 184 10.88 7.50 14.70
CA ALA A 184 9.48 7.67 15.11
C ALA A 184 8.99 6.49 15.96
N TYR A 185 9.30 5.25 15.53
CA TYR A 185 8.98 4.05 16.29
C TYR A 185 9.66 4.04 17.66
N ALA A 186 10.95 4.34 17.72
CA ALA A 186 11.69 4.34 18.98
C ALA A 186 11.16 5.41 19.96
N GLN A 187 10.78 6.58 19.46
CA GLN A 187 10.15 7.64 20.23
C GLN A 187 8.78 7.23 20.75
N ASP A 188 7.91 6.67 19.91
CA ASP A 188 6.60 6.20 20.29
C ASP A 188 6.66 5.12 21.38
N GLU A 189 7.50 4.10 21.23
CA GLU A 189 7.73 3.07 22.24
C GLU A 189 8.24 3.63 23.57
N ALA A 190 9.08 4.65 23.51
CA ALA A 190 9.60 5.30 24.73
C ALA A 190 8.52 6.15 25.42
N VAL A 191 7.67 6.87 24.68
CA VAL A 191 6.58 7.69 25.23
C VAL A 191 5.43 6.83 25.73
N THR A 192 4.97 5.87 24.93
CA THR A 192 3.74 5.11 25.23
C THR A 192 3.97 3.95 26.19
N LYS A 193 5.14 3.28 26.10
CA LYS A 193 5.47 2.08 26.87
C LYS A 193 6.63 2.26 27.85
N GLY A 194 7.21 3.44 27.92
CA GLY A 194 8.36 3.70 28.81
C GLY A 194 9.63 2.93 28.43
N LYS A 195 9.74 2.45 27.17
CA LYS A 195 10.89 1.68 26.71
C LYS A 195 12.15 2.55 26.70
N LYS A 196 13.23 2.02 27.24
CA LYS A 196 14.54 2.68 27.23
C LYS A 196 15.39 2.12 26.12
N TRP A 197 16.06 3.02 25.41
CA TRP A 197 17.01 2.71 24.36
C TRP A 197 18.40 3.10 24.87
N ASP A 198 19.33 2.17 24.81
CA ASP A 198 20.70 2.41 25.28
C ASP A 198 21.36 3.55 24.50
N GLY A 199 22.00 4.48 25.21
CA GLY A 199 22.57 5.70 24.62
C GLY A 199 21.59 6.83 24.27
N PHE A 200 20.27 6.65 24.50
CA PHE A 200 19.25 7.65 24.19
C PHE A 200 18.39 8.00 25.41
N LYS A 201 17.93 9.24 25.46
CA LYS A 201 16.96 9.73 26.46
C LYS A 201 15.88 10.56 25.80
N LEU A 202 14.65 10.46 26.34
CA LEU A 202 13.59 11.40 25.98
C LEU A 202 13.94 12.78 26.54
N VAL A 203 13.75 13.79 25.71
CA VAL A 203 13.83 15.19 26.09
C VAL A 203 12.57 15.91 25.61
N GLU A 204 12.11 16.92 26.32
CA GLU A 204 11.03 17.77 25.82
C GLU A 204 11.47 18.46 24.53
N GLY A 205 10.62 18.36 23.52
CA GLY A 205 10.82 19.04 22.24
C GLY A 205 10.77 20.56 22.44
N ARG A 206 11.42 21.32 21.56
CA ARG A 206 11.24 22.78 21.53
C ARG A 206 9.78 23.07 21.18
N SER A 207 9.04 23.67 22.10
CA SER A 207 7.72 24.20 21.79
C SER A 207 7.88 25.44 20.92
N ASN A 208 7.45 25.38 19.68
CA ASN A 208 7.26 26.61 18.91
C ASN A 208 6.00 27.28 19.46
N ARG A 209 6.18 28.43 20.10
CA ARG A 209 5.05 29.27 20.50
C ARG A 209 4.32 29.67 19.22
N ARG A 210 3.05 29.26 19.10
CA ARG A 210 2.14 29.76 18.08
C ARG A 210 1.03 30.52 18.78
N TYR A 211 0.63 31.62 18.21
CA TYR A 211 -0.56 32.31 18.66
C TYR A 211 -1.76 31.39 18.40
N THR A 212 -2.61 31.22 19.39
CA THR A 212 -3.83 30.41 19.28
C THR A 212 -4.93 31.18 18.56
N ASP A 213 -4.89 32.52 18.62
CA ASP A 213 -5.82 33.39 17.96
C ASP A 213 -5.07 34.70 17.57
N GLU A 214 -5.02 34.99 16.28
CA GLU A 214 -4.34 36.16 15.75
C GLU A 214 -5.09 37.45 16.07
N GLU A 215 -6.43 37.42 16.17
CA GLU A 215 -7.26 38.58 16.49
C GLU A 215 -7.09 38.99 17.98
N GLU A 216 -7.07 38.03 18.91
CA GLU A 216 -6.81 38.30 20.31
C GLU A 216 -5.42 38.90 20.54
N VAL A 217 -4.42 38.39 19.80
CA VAL A 217 -3.06 38.93 19.87
C VAL A 217 -2.99 40.34 19.32
N ALA A 218 -3.63 40.62 18.19
CA ALA A 218 -3.70 41.96 17.61
C ALA A 218 -4.36 42.96 18.58
N GLN A 219 -5.49 42.56 19.21
CA GLN A 219 -6.16 43.40 20.22
C GLN A 219 -5.30 43.63 21.48
N ALA A 220 -4.59 42.61 21.92
CA ALA A 220 -3.67 42.73 23.05
C ALA A 220 -2.49 43.66 22.73
N ALA A 221 -1.93 43.57 21.53
CA ALA A 221 -0.87 44.44 21.05
C ALA A 221 -1.34 45.89 20.95
N GLN A 222 -2.52 46.16 20.39
CA GLN A 222 -3.12 47.50 20.33
C GLN A 222 -3.35 48.09 21.73
N LYS A 223 -3.88 47.29 22.66
CA LYS A 223 -4.04 47.74 24.08
C LYS A 223 -2.72 48.02 24.76
N ALA A 224 -1.63 47.39 24.34
CA ALA A 224 -0.29 47.61 24.84
C ALA A 224 0.44 48.80 24.16
N GLY A 225 -0.23 49.47 23.18
CA GLY A 225 0.29 50.67 22.50
C GLY A 225 1.07 50.42 21.22
N TYR A 226 1.00 49.19 20.67
CA TYR A 226 1.57 48.86 19.35
C TYR A 226 0.48 49.11 18.28
N THR A 227 0.72 50.04 17.36
CA THR A 227 -0.28 50.54 16.40
C THR A 227 0.01 50.17 14.94
N ASP A 228 1.03 49.35 14.66
CA ASP A 228 1.40 48.91 13.29
C ASP A 228 1.37 47.40 13.18
#